data_1a6af8aa43f9a747da4a43c49a55a8d8
#
_entry.id   1a6af8aa43f9a747da4a43c49a55a8d8
#
_cell.length_a   1.000
_cell.length_b   1.000
_cell.length_c   1.000
_cell.angle_alpha   90.00
_cell.angle_beta   90.00
_cell.angle_gamma   90.00
#
_symmetry.space_group_name_H-M   'P 1'
#
loop_
_entity.id
_entity.type
_entity.pdbx_description
1 polymer ?
#
loop_
_entity_poly.entity_id
_entity_poly.type
_entity_poly.pdbx_seq_one_letter_code
_entity_poly.pdbx_strand_id
1 'polypeptide(L)'
;MEQGVRTVRYDPDLGLEAYHFSGVIQIFPGHFHEYYTLGFLERGLQHMICRGIDCLSEAGDLLLFAPGDVHSCRPVDGRSLDYGGLNVPEETMARYVREITGEASLPRFREPLVRRSELTAPLRSLHRMVMEREGAFCKEETFLLLLSQVLDRCTAGGPTAAERWEARLTADLCAWLDDHCTGHVSLEELSRMAGRSKYSLIRAFTRERGITPYS
;
A
#
# COMPACT_ATOMS: atom_id res chain seq x y z
N MET A 1 6.47 12.35 -27.25
CA MET A 1 6.67 11.43 -26.11
C MET A 1 5.37 10.64 -25.96
N GLU A 2 5.38 9.36 -26.27
CA GLU A 2 4.20 8.52 -26.04
C GLU A 2 3.90 8.50 -24.56
N GLN A 3 2.69 8.94 -24.19
CA GLN A 3 2.18 8.77 -22.84
C GLN A 3 1.94 7.27 -22.63
N GLY A 4 2.47 6.73 -21.53
CA GLY A 4 2.22 5.33 -21.17
C GLY A 4 0.72 5.02 -21.10
N VAL A 5 0.35 3.80 -21.44
CA VAL A 5 -1.04 3.34 -21.43
C VAL A 5 -1.39 2.88 -20.02
N ARG A 6 -2.53 3.37 -19.50
CA ARG A 6 -3.10 2.93 -18.23
C ARG A 6 -4.42 2.21 -18.48
N THR A 7 -4.54 1.00 -17.96
CA THR A 7 -5.79 0.25 -17.95
C THR A 7 -6.14 -0.09 -16.50
N VAL A 8 -7.40 0.15 -16.12
CA VAL A 8 -7.93 -0.21 -14.79
C VAL A 8 -9.21 -1.00 -14.99
N ARG A 9 -9.41 -2.03 -14.20
CA ARG A 9 -10.60 -2.86 -14.23
C ARG A 9 -11.07 -3.18 -12.81
N TYR A 10 -12.29 -2.79 -12.50
CA TYR A 10 -12.98 -3.22 -11.30
C TYR A 10 -13.55 -4.64 -11.48
N ASP A 11 -13.35 -5.48 -10.48
CA ASP A 11 -13.91 -6.82 -10.39
C ASP A 11 -14.99 -6.87 -9.31
N PRO A 12 -16.27 -6.99 -9.68
CA PRO A 12 -17.38 -6.99 -8.71
C PRO A 12 -17.44 -8.26 -7.87
N ASP A 13 -16.91 -9.39 -8.36
CA ASP A 13 -16.93 -10.66 -7.64
C ASP A 13 -15.98 -10.59 -6.43
N LEU A 14 -14.77 -10.05 -6.65
CA LEU A 14 -13.75 -9.89 -5.60
C LEU A 14 -13.89 -8.58 -4.83
N GLY A 15 -14.52 -7.54 -5.41
CA GLY A 15 -14.64 -6.22 -4.82
C GLY A 15 -13.30 -5.46 -4.78
N LEU A 16 -12.49 -5.59 -5.84
CA LEU A 16 -11.19 -4.94 -5.96
C LEU A 16 -10.95 -4.42 -7.38
N GLU A 17 -9.88 -3.66 -7.59
CA GLU A 17 -9.45 -3.21 -8.90
C GLU A 17 -8.13 -3.86 -9.31
N ALA A 18 -8.02 -4.28 -10.57
CA ALA A 18 -6.74 -4.56 -11.19
C ALA A 18 -6.33 -3.36 -12.06
N TYR A 19 -5.05 -3.01 -12.01
CA TYR A 19 -4.49 -1.97 -12.85
C TYR A 19 -3.26 -2.47 -13.61
N HIS A 20 -3.07 -1.95 -14.82
CA HIS A 20 -1.89 -2.20 -15.64
C HIS A 20 -1.42 -0.91 -16.28
N PHE A 21 -0.13 -0.64 -16.18
CA PHE A 21 0.55 0.50 -16.78
C PHE A 21 1.65 -0.01 -17.70
N SER A 22 1.71 0.49 -18.92
CA SER A 22 2.73 0.13 -19.91
C SER A 22 3.39 1.36 -20.48
N GLY A 23 4.72 1.34 -20.62
CA GLY A 23 5.49 2.41 -21.20
C GLY A 23 5.59 3.68 -20.34
N VAL A 24 5.44 3.56 -19.03
CA VAL A 24 5.42 4.71 -18.11
C VAL A 24 6.83 5.22 -17.86
N ILE A 25 7.03 6.51 -18.10
CA ILE A 25 8.26 7.26 -17.78
C ILE A 25 8.01 8.35 -16.72
N GLN A 26 6.76 8.46 -16.25
CA GLN A 26 6.35 9.47 -15.29
C GLN A 26 6.96 9.22 -13.91
N ILE A 27 7.35 10.32 -13.25
CA ILE A 27 7.73 10.33 -11.84
C ILE A 27 6.46 10.50 -11.00
N PHE A 28 6.27 9.65 -10.02
CA PHE A 28 5.21 9.78 -9.02
C PHE A 28 5.84 10.34 -7.75
N PRO A 29 5.54 11.60 -7.40
CA PRO A 29 6.02 12.20 -6.15
C PRO A 29 5.39 11.50 -4.95
N GLY A 30 5.81 11.86 -3.75
CA GLY A 30 5.27 11.29 -2.51
C GLY A 30 3.75 11.41 -2.43
N HIS A 31 3.07 10.27 -2.35
CA HIS A 31 1.61 10.14 -2.23
C HIS A 31 1.26 8.87 -1.47
N PHE A 32 0.02 8.72 -1.10
CA PHE A 32 -0.52 7.51 -0.46
C PHE A 32 -1.87 7.13 -1.08
N HIS A 33 -2.34 5.95 -0.74
CA HIS A 33 -3.65 5.44 -1.14
C HIS A 33 -4.48 5.06 0.08
N GLU A 34 -5.81 5.04 -0.05
CA GLU A 34 -6.76 4.60 0.98
C GLU A 34 -7.09 3.09 0.87
N TYR A 35 -6.34 2.36 0.08
CA TYR A 35 -6.50 0.93 -0.18
C TYR A 35 -5.16 0.21 -0.12
N TYR A 36 -5.21 -1.10 0.03
CA TYR A 36 -4.03 -1.96 -0.10
C TYR A 36 -3.62 -2.07 -1.55
N THR A 37 -2.32 -2.02 -1.83
CA THR A 37 -1.78 -2.32 -3.15
C THR A 37 -0.88 -3.54 -3.08
N LEU A 38 -1.22 -4.54 -3.91
CA LEU A 38 -0.37 -5.70 -4.19
C LEU A 38 0.13 -5.53 -5.62
N GLY A 39 1.40 -5.14 -5.80
CA GLY A 39 1.95 -4.75 -7.09
C GLY A 39 3.13 -5.60 -7.54
N PHE A 40 3.42 -5.55 -8.84
CA PHE A 40 4.59 -6.19 -9.45
C PHE A 40 5.07 -5.37 -10.66
N LEU A 41 6.38 -5.42 -10.92
CA LEU A 41 6.94 -4.94 -12.17
C LEU A 41 6.97 -6.07 -13.19
N GLU A 42 6.61 -5.76 -14.43
CA GLU A 42 6.81 -6.64 -15.57
C GLU A 42 8.12 -6.33 -16.28
N ARG A 43 8.46 -5.04 -16.39
CA ARG A 43 9.65 -4.58 -17.09
C ARG A 43 10.16 -3.26 -16.51
N GLY A 44 11.47 -3.10 -16.56
CA GLY A 44 12.17 -1.89 -16.14
C GLY A 44 12.75 -2.01 -14.75
N LEU A 45 13.33 -0.90 -14.28
CA LEU A 45 13.90 -0.74 -12.96
C LEU A 45 13.31 0.53 -12.35
N GLN A 46 12.72 0.40 -11.17
CA GLN A 46 12.05 1.48 -10.47
C GLN A 46 12.79 1.80 -9.18
N HIS A 47 13.10 3.07 -8.99
CA HIS A 47 13.52 3.59 -7.70
C HIS A 47 12.28 3.97 -6.89
N MET A 48 12.19 3.47 -5.68
CA MET A 48 11.05 3.67 -4.79
C MET A 48 11.53 4.08 -3.41
N ILE A 49 10.82 5.02 -2.79
CA ILE A 49 10.96 5.32 -1.36
C ILE A 49 9.58 5.08 -0.74
N CYS A 50 9.51 4.20 0.26
CA CYS A 50 8.28 3.93 0.99
C CYS A 50 8.57 3.82 2.49
N ARG A 51 7.81 4.54 3.31
CA ARG A 51 8.01 4.60 4.77
C ARG A 51 9.46 4.91 5.18
N GLY A 52 10.16 5.74 4.38
CA GLY A 52 11.58 6.06 4.58
C GLY A 52 12.57 4.97 4.13
N ILE A 53 12.09 3.86 3.59
CA ILE A 53 12.94 2.80 3.02
C ILE A 53 13.20 3.13 1.56
N ASP A 54 14.46 3.35 1.23
CA ASP A 54 14.94 3.59 -0.15
C ASP A 54 15.32 2.26 -0.79
N CYS A 55 14.72 1.93 -1.93
CA CYS A 55 14.97 0.67 -2.61
C CYS A 55 14.77 0.76 -4.13
N LEU A 56 15.38 -0.21 -4.82
CA LEU A 56 15.16 -0.45 -6.24
C LEU A 56 14.26 -1.68 -6.38
N SER A 57 13.24 -1.61 -7.21
CA SER A 57 12.40 -2.76 -7.56
C SER A 57 12.57 -3.12 -9.04
N GLU A 58 12.54 -4.41 -9.33
CA GLU A 58 12.71 -5.00 -10.65
C GLU A 58 11.67 -6.10 -10.92
N ALA A 59 11.67 -6.64 -12.13
CA ALA A 59 10.76 -7.74 -12.46
C ALA A 59 11.01 -8.97 -11.55
N GLY A 60 9.93 -9.52 -11.01
CA GLY A 60 9.96 -10.62 -10.03
C GLY A 60 9.83 -10.18 -8.58
N ASP A 61 9.95 -8.89 -8.30
CA ASP A 61 9.71 -8.33 -6.97
C ASP A 61 8.20 -8.15 -6.72
N LEU A 62 7.80 -8.29 -5.45
CA LEU A 62 6.43 -8.04 -4.98
C LEU A 62 6.41 -6.72 -4.22
N LEU A 63 5.50 -5.83 -4.60
CA LEU A 63 5.26 -4.54 -3.96
C LEU A 63 4.03 -4.64 -3.06
N LEU A 64 4.14 -4.16 -1.82
CA LEU A 64 3.11 -4.25 -0.80
C LEU A 64 2.94 -2.91 -0.10
N PHE A 65 1.84 -2.22 -0.35
CA PHE A 65 1.51 -0.98 0.35
C PHE A 65 0.21 -1.14 1.14
N ALA A 66 0.23 -0.73 2.38
CA ALA A 66 -0.96 -0.60 3.21
C ALA A 66 -1.60 0.80 3.02
N PRO A 67 -2.88 0.98 3.36
CA PRO A 67 -3.51 2.29 3.40
C PRO A 67 -2.69 3.29 4.21
N GLY A 68 -2.48 4.47 3.63
CA GLY A 68 -1.69 5.54 4.25
C GLY A 68 -0.16 5.37 4.15
N ASP A 69 0.36 4.30 3.55
CA ASP A 69 1.80 4.19 3.28
C ASP A 69 2.22 5.24 2.24
N VAL A 70 2.93 6.26 2.69
CA VAL A 70 3.49 7.28 1.77
C VAL A 70 4.63 6.68 0.99
N HIS A 71 4.52 6.76 -0.34
CA HIS A 71 5.55 6.26 -1.23
C HIS A 71 5.73 7.17 -2.45
N SER A 72 6.93 7.15 -3.01
CA SER A 72 7.27 7.79 -4.28
C SER A 72 7.96 6.81 -5.20
N CYS A 73 7.73 6.94 -6.49
CA CYS A 73 8.25 6.01 -7.49
C CYS A 73 8.77 6.77 -8.71
N ARG A 74 9.89 6.34 -9.25
CA ARG A 74 10.44 6.88 -10.49
C ARG A 74 11.18 5.81 -11.29
N PRO A 75 11.13 5.87 -12.62
CA PRO A 75 11.99 5.06 -13.47
C PRO A 75 13.47 5.37 -13.21
N VAL A 76 14.31 4.35 -13.31
CA VAL A 76 15.76 4.52 -13.31
C VAL A 76 16.25 4.74 -14.76
N ASP A 77 17.22 5.63 -14.93
CA ASP A 77 17.86 5.93 -16.23
C ASP A 77 16.90 6.35 -17.36
N GLY A 78 15.75 6.93 -17.02
CA GLY A 78 14.76 7.38 -18.00
C GLY A 78 14.11 6.29 -18.85
N ARG A 79 14.31 5.01 -18.50
CA ARG A 79 13.65 3.88 -19.16
C ARG A 79 12.20 3.76 -18.73
N SER A 80 11.35 3.31 -19.65
CA SER A 80 9.95 3.08 -19.31
C SER A 80 9.76 1.87 -18.41
N LEU A 81 8.70 1.93 -17.60
CA LEU A 81 8.24 0.87 -16.74
C LEU A 81 6.96 0.26 -17.28
N ASP A 82 6.85 -1.06 -17.16
CA ASP A 82 5.59 -1.78 -17.26
C ASP A 82 5.34 -2.44 -15.91
N TYR A 83 4.19 -2.16 -15.30
CA TYR A 83 3.83 -2.71 -14.00
C TYR A 83 2.32 -2.84 -13.83
N GLY A 84 1.93 -3.75 -12.97
CA GLY A 84 0.53 -4.00 -12.65
C GLY A 84 0.34 -4.36 -11.20
N GLY A 85 -0.92 -4.52 -10.81
CA GLY A 85 -1.27 -4.92 -9.46
C GLY A 85 -2.76 -4.88 -9.19
N LEU A 86 -3.08 -5.11 -7.92
CA LEU A 86 -4.42 -5.09 -7.38
C LEU A 86 -4.52 -3.99 -6.33
N ASN A 87 -5.57 -3.19 -6.41
CA ASN A 87 -6.00 -2.25 -5.38
C ASN A 87 -7.16 -2.89 -4.61
N VAL A 88 -6.95 -3.17 -3.34
CA VAL A 88 -7.89 -3.88 -2.48
C VAL A 88 -8.41 -2.93 -1.40
N PRO A 89 -9.69 -2.53 -1.43
CA PRO A 89 -10.29 -1.71 -0.38
C PRO A 89 -10.15 -2.35 1.01
N GLU A 90 -10.09 -1.54 2.07
CA GLU A 90 -9.95 -2.03 3.45
C GLU A 90 -11.06 -3.00 3.84
N GLU A 91 -12.31 -2.72 3.47
CA GLU A 91 -13.44 -3.60 3.75
C GLU A 91 -13.32 -4.97 3.07
N THR A 92 -12.85 -4.97 1.81
CA THR A 92 -12.57 -6.20 1.05
C THR A 92 -11.42 -6.97 1.70
N MET A 93 -10.34 -6.29 2.05
CA MET A 93 -9.21 -6.91 2.77
C MET A 93 -9.68 -7.53 4.09
N ALA A 94 -10.41 -6.80 4.92
CA ALA A 94 -10.92 -7.29 6.21
C ALA A 94 -11.85 -8.51 6.06
N ARG A 95 -12.68 -8.53 5.00
CA ARG A 95 -13.55 -9.67 4.67
C ARG A 95 -12.75 -10.93 4.40
N TYR A 96 -11.76 -10.86 3.50
CA TYR A 96 -10.94 -12.01 3.13
C TYR A 96 -9.96 -12.44 4.23
N VAL A 97 -9.42 -11.49 5.00
CA VAL A 97 -8.61 -11.81 6.19
C VAL A 97 -9.44 -12.58 7.22
N ARG A 98 -10.69 -12.17 7.45
CA ARG A 98 -11.61 -12.92 8.33
C ARG A 98 -11.88 -14.33 7.83
N GLU A 99 -12.07 -14.51 6.53
CA GLU A 99 -12.29 -15.83 5.93
C GLU A 99 -11.08 -16.76 6.15
N ILE A 100 -9.86 -16.22 6.08
CA ILE A 100 -8.62 -16.98 6.24
C ILE A 100 -8.29 -17.24 7.70
N THR A 101 -8.44 -16.23 8.57
CA THR A 101 -7.91 -16.26 9.94
C THR A 101 -8.98 -16.43 11.03
N GLY A 102 -10.26 -16.24 10.68
CA GLY A 102 -11.36 -16.16 11.62
C GLY A 102 -11.53 -14.79 12.29
N GLU A 103 -10.60 -13.86 12.10
CA GLU A 103 -10.58 -12.54 12.74
C GLU A 103 -10.54 -11.42 11.69
N ALA A 104 -11.38 -10.39 11.86
CA ALA A 104 -11.35 -9.20 11.02
C ALA A 104 -10.25 -8.25 11.50
N SER A 105 -9.04 -8.49 11.07
CA SER A 105 -7.90 -7.61 11.31
C SER A 105 -7.34 -7.09 9.98
N LEU A 106 -6.86 -5.85 9.97
CA LEU A 106 -6.18 -5.28 8.79
C LEU A 106 -4.69 -5.61 8.86
N PRO A 107 -4.12 -6.26 7.83
CA PRO A 107 -2.72 -6.67 7.86
C PRO A 107 -1.78 -5.46 7.74
N ARG A 108 -0.64 -5.54 8.43
CA ARG A 108 0.49 -4.62 8.24
C ARG A 108 1.65 -5.37 7.61
N PHE A 109 2.11 -4.88 6.47
CA PHE A 109 3.25 -5.47 5.80
C PHE A 109 4.56 -5.08 6.50
N ARG A 110 5.45 -6.07 6.67
CA ARG A 110 6.79 -5.85 7.26
C ARG A 110 7.63 -4.91 6.41
N GLU A 111 7.63 -5.17 5.11
CA GLU A 111 8.42 -4.44 4.12
C GLU A 111 7.54 -4.06 2.91
N PRO A 112 7.78 -2.91 2.28
CA PRO A 112 7.04 -2.50 1.08
C PRO A 112 7.50 -3.24 -0.18
N LEU A 113 8.64 -3.95 -0.12
CA LEU A 113 9.23 -4.67 -1.24
C LEU A 113 9.75 -6.04 -0.78
N VAL A 114 9.26 -7.10 -1.41
CA VAL A 114 9.78 -8.48 -1.23
C VAL A 114 10.48 -8.89 -2.52
N ARG A 115 11.81 -9.02 -2.44
CA ARG A 115 12.63 -9.31 -3.61
C ARG A 115 12.42 -10.73 -4.11
N ARG A 116 12.33 -10.88 -5.45
CA ARG A 116 12.22 -12.16 -6.16
C ARG A 116 11.22 -13.10 -5.48
N SER A 117 10.05 -12.55 -5.17
CA SER A 117 9.03 -13.26 -4.43
C SER A 117 8.34 -14.33 -5.29
N GLU A 118 8.22 -15.53 -4.75
CA GLU A 118 7.41 -16.61 -5.36
C GLU A 118 5.93 -16.21 -5.47
N LEU A 119 5.47 -15.24 -4.67
CA LEU A 119 4.09 -14.72 -4.69
C LEU A 119 3.81 -13.80 -5.89
N THR A 120 4.84 -13.34 -6.60
CA THR A 120 4.68 -12.51 -7.79
C THR A 120 3.99 -13.27 -8.92
N ALA A 121 4.30 -14.56 -9.12
CA ALA A 121 3.67 -15.35 -10.16
C ALA A 121 2.16 -15.57 -9.93
N PRO A 122 1.67 -16.01 -8.76
CA PRO A 122 0.24 -16.12 -8.50
C PRO A 122 -0.47 -14.74 -8.50
N LEU A 123 0.18 -13.65 -8.07
CA LEU A 123 -0.37 -12.31 -8.19
C LEU A 123 -0.59 -11.91 -9.66
N ARG A 124 0.39 -12.14 -10.53
CA ARG A 124 0.25 -11.89 -11.98
C ARG A 124 -0.85 -12.75 -12.61
N SER A 125 -0.98 -13.99 -12.18
CA SER A 125 -2.06 -14.87 -12.66
C SER A 125 -3.43 -14.32 -12.27
N LEU A 126 -3.63 -13.96 -11.01
CA LEU A 126 -4.88 -13.36 -10.54
C LEU A 126 -5.17 -12.03 -11.25
N HIS A 127 -4.16 -11.16 -11.38
CA HIS A 127 -4.28 -9.91 -12.12
C HIS A 127 -4.78 -10.15 -13.55
N ARG A 128 -4.20 -11.12 -14.27
CA ARG A 128 -4.65 -11.50 -15.61
C ARG A 128 -6.09 -12.01 -15.61
N MET A 129 -6.47 -12.88 -14.66
CA MET A 129 -7.84 -13.37 -14.53
C MET A 129 -8.85 -12.24 -14.37
N VAL A 130 -8.53 -11.23 -13.58
CA VAL A 130 -9.37 -10.02 -13.40
C VAL A 130 -9.43 -9.22 -14.70
N MET A 131 -8.28 -8.97 -15.33
CA MET A 131 -8.21 -8.21 -16.59
C MET A 131 -8.95 -8.91 -17.74
N GLU A 132 -8.98 -10.24 -17.79
CA GLU A 132 -9.66 -11.05 -18.80
C GLU A 132 -11.10 -11.42 -18.43
N ARG A 133 -11.57 -11.07 -17.22
CA ARG A 133 -12.92 -11.39 -16.72
C ARG A 133 -13.18 -12.90 -16.63
N GLU A 134 -12.22 -13.63 -16.14
CA GLU A 134 -12.41 -15.06 -15.88
C GLU A 134 -13.48 -15.33 -14.80
N GLY A 135 -13.87 -16.59 -14.66
CA GLY A 135 -14.95 -16.97 -13.75
C GLY A 135 -14.69 -16.61 -12.28
N ALA A 136 -15.73 -16.21 -11.56
CA ALA A 136 -15.65 -15.75 -10.16
C ALA A 136 -14.97 -16.76 -9.24
N PHE A 137 -15.32 -18.04 -9.35
CA PHE A 137 -14.77 -19.11 -8.52
C PHE A 137 -13.24 -19.20 -8.58
N CYS A 138 -12.67 -19.25 -9.80
CA CYS A 138 -11.21 -19.35 -9.97
C CYS A 138 -10.47 -18.12 -9.44
N LYS A 139 -11.05 -16.93 -9.62
CA LYS A 139 -10.49 -15.67 -9.10
C LYS A 139 -10.50 -15.67 -7.58
N GLU A 140 -11.61 -16.05 -6.96
CA GLU A 140 -11.77 -16.05 -5.50
C GLU A 140 -10.82 -17.07 -4.85
N GLU A 141 -10.76 -18.29 -5.37
CA GLU A 141 -9.82 -19.31 -4.90
C GLU A 141 -8.37 -18.83 -4.99
N THR A 142 -7.98 -18.29 -6.15
CA THR A 142 -6.62 -17.76 -6.36
C THR A 142 -6.32 -16.61 -5.40
N PHE A 143 -7.28 -15.72 -5.16
CA PHE A 143 -7.10 -14.60 -4.24
C PHE A 143 -6.95 -15.06 -2.79
N LEU A 144 -7.79 -15.99 -2.33
CA LEU A 144 -7.69 -16.57 -0.99
C LEU A 144 -6.34 -17.26 -0.76
N LEU A 145 -5.88 -18.07 -1.72
CA LEU A 145 -4.58 -18.76 -1.63
C LEU A 145 -3.40 -17.76 -1.65
N LEU A 146 -3.45 -16.75 -2.53
CA LEU A 146 -2.44 -15.71 -2.57
C LEU A 146 -2.40 -14.92 -1.26
N LEU A 147 -3.57 -14.43 -0.81
CA LEU A 147 -3.65 -13.62 0.39
C LEU A 147 -3.23 -14.39 1.64
N SER A 148 -3.59 -15.68 1.76
CA SER A 148 -3.13 -16.52 2.89
C SER A 148 -1.61 -16.58 2.97
N GLN A 149 -0.93 -16.71 1.83
CA GLN A 149 0.54 -16.73 1.77
C GLN A 149 1.16 -15.35 2.04
N VAL A 150 0.52 -14.27 1.57
CA VAL A 150 0.94 -12.89 1.89
C VAL A 150 0.83 -12.63 3.39
N LEU A 151 -0.27 -13.06 4.02
CA LEU A 151 -0.46 -12.93 5.46
C LEU A 151 0.61 -13.70 6.26
N ASP A 152 0.89 -14.92 5.89
CA ASP A 152 1.87 -15.76 6.58
C ASP A 152 3.31 -15.22 6.44
N ARG A 153 3.72 -14.84 5.24
CA ARG A 153 5.11 -14.54 4.92
C ARG A 153 5.48 -13.05 5.03
N CYS A 154 4.53 -12.15 4.75
CA CYS A 154 4.81 -10.73 4.54
C CYS A 154 4.24 -9.82 5.63
N THR A 155 3.38 -10.33 6.55
CA THR A 155 2.83 -9.50 7.62
C THR A 155 3.68 -9.57 8.89
N ALA A 156 3.75 -8.45 9.59
CA ALA A 156 4.27 -8.43 10.96
C ALA A 156 3.30 -9.22 11.85
N GLY A 157 3.82 -10.02 12.77
CA GLY A 157 3.03 -10.47 13.91
C GLY A 157 2.35 -9.27 14.55
N GLY A 158 1.10 -9.41 15.00
CA GLY A 158 0.23 -8.30 15.39
C GLY A 158 0.94 -7.19 16.15
N PRO A 159 0.57 -5.92 15.91
CA PRO A 159 1.29 -4.77 16.45
C PRO A 159 1.38 -4.86 17.97
N THR A 160 2.52 -4.50 18.53
CA THR A 160 2.70 -4.36 19.98
C THR A 160 1.68 -3.37 20.54
N ALA A 161 1.42 -3.43 21.84
CA ALA A 161 0.52 -2.47 22.49
C ALA A 161 0.96 -1.01 22.24
N ALA A 162 2.27 -0.75 22.17
CA ALA A 162 2.83 0.57 21.87
C ALA A 162 2.57 0.98 20.42
N GLU A 163 2.74 0.08 19.46
CA GLU A 163 2.49 0.36 18.04
C GLU A 163 1.00 0.59 17.76
N ARG A 164 0.11 -0.21 18.39
CA ARG A 164 -1.35 0.04 18.30
C ARG A 164 -1.73 1.41 18.84
N TRP A 165 -1.12 1.80 19.97
CA TRP A 165 -1.39 3.10 20.58
C TRP A 165 -0.90 4.24 19.69
N GLU A 166 0.31 4.15 19.11
CA GLU A 166 0.84 5.17 18.21
C GLU A 166 0.06 5.29 16.90
N ALA A 167 -0.34 4.15 16.31
CA ALA A 167 -1.18 4.15 15.12
C ALA A 167 -2.54 4.81 15.38
N ARG A 168 -3.16 4.52 16.53
CA ARG A 168 -4.43 5.15 16.93
C ARG A 168 -4.28 6.66 17.15
N LEU A 169 -3.24 7.07 17.87
CA LEU A 169 -2.94 8.48 18.08
C LEU A 169 -2.75 9.23 16.75
N THR A 170 -2.01 8.64 15.82
CA THR A 170 -1.77 9.25 14.52
C THR A 170 -3.06 9.34 13.70
N ALA A 171 -3.95 8.32 13.76
CA ALA A 171 -5.25 8.35 13.12
C ALA A 171 -6.15 9.47 13.70
N ASP A 172 -6.21 9.57 15.02
CA ASP A 172 -6.99 10.62 15.72
C ASP A 172 -6.49 12.03 15.35
N LEU A 173 -5.17 12.21 15.24
CA LEU A 173 -4.56 13.47 14.82
C LEU A 173 -4.84 13.80 13.35
N CYS A 174 -4.82 12.80 12.45
CA CYS A 174 -5.17 13.01 11.05
C CYS A 174 -6.64 13.44 10.92
N ALA A 175 -7.56 12.73 11.56
CA ALA A 175 -8.99 13.09 11.55
C ALA A 175 -9.21 14.53 12.06
N TRP A 176 -8.50 14.90 13.13
CA TRP A 176 -8.59 16.27 13.65
C TRP A 176 -8.01 17.29 12.66
N LEU A 177 -6.88 17.00 12.01
CA LEU A 177 -6.27 17.87 10.99
C LEU A 177 -7.19 18.03 9.77
N ASP A 178 -7.85 16.96 9.31
CA ASP A 178 -8.80 17.01 8.21
C ASP A 178 -9.97 17.95 8.51
N ASP A 179 -10.48 17.90 9.75
CA ASP A 179 -11.56 18.79 10.21
C ASP A 179 -11.11 20.25 10.38
N HIS A 180 -9.81 20.51 10.59
CA HIS A 180 -9.26 21.83 10.93
C HIS A 180 -8.27 22.36 9.88
N CYS A 181 -8.18 21.76 8.70
CA CYS A 181 -7.21 22.10 7.64
C CYS A 181 -7.29 23.56 7.13
N THR A 182 -8.41 24.24 7.35
CA THR A 182 -8.60 25.64 6.97
C THR A 182 -8.19 26.64 8.06
N GLY A 183 -7.81 26.16 9.24
CA GLY A 183 -7.44 26.96 10.40
C GLY A 183 -5.92 27.06 10.61
N HIS A 184 -5.51 27.93 11.54
CA HIS A 184 -4.13 27.97 12.02
C HIS A 184 -3.91 26.84 13.03
N VAL A 185 -3.32 25.73 12.59
CA VAL A 185 -2.93 24.61 13.45
C VAL A 185 -1.49 24.81 13.90
N SER A 186 -1.24 24.74 15.20
CA SER A 186 0.10 24.84 15.76
C SER A 186 0.61 23.48 16.25
N LEU A 187 1.92 23.27 16.15
CA LEU A 187 2.56 22.06 16.71
C LEU A 187 2.37 21.94 18.23
N GLU A 188 2.17 23.07 18.92
CA GLU A 188 1.85 23.14 20.34
C GLU A 188 0.48 22.50 20.64
N GLU A 189 -0.52 22.82 19.83
CA GLU A 189 -1.87 22.24 19.95
C GLU A 189 -1.86 20.74 19.70
N LEU A 190 -1.22 20.32 18.62
CA LEU A 190 -1.07 18.88 18.32
C LEU A 190 -0.33 18.15 19.44
N SER A 191 0.73 18.74 19.97
CA SER A 191 1.52 18.18 21.08
C SER A 191 0.66 18.03 22.36
N ARG A 192 -0.16 19.04 22.67
CA ARG A 192 -1.07 19.03 23.82
C ARG A 192 -2.17 17.97 23.66
N MET A 193 -2.78 17.86 22.47
CA MET A 193 -3.78 16.86 22.18
C MET A 193 -3.21 15.43 22.25
N ALA A 194 -2.01 15.24 21.75
CA ALA A 194 -1.31 13.97 21.78
C ALA A 194 -0.80 13.60 23.18
N GLY A 195 -0.74 14.52 24.13
CA GLY A 195 -0.08 14.30 25.43
C GLY A 195 1.40 13.95 25.29
N ARG A 196 2.08 14.49 24.26
CA ARG A 196 3.48 14.19 23.91
C ARG A 196 4.27 15.46 23.64
N SER A 197 5.60 15.38 23.80
CA SER A 197 6.46 16.47 23.35
C SER A 197 6.37 16.64 21.84
N LYS A 198 6.57 17.86 21.36
CA LYS A 198 6.59 18.18 19.92
C LYS A 198 7.50 17.25 19.12
N TYR A 199 8.68 16.96 19.66
CA TYR A 199 9.65 16.05 19.04
C TYR A 199 9.14 14.61 18.95
N SER A 200 8.57 14.07 20.03
CA SER A 200 8.00 12.73 20.07
C SER A 200 6.82 12.59 19.11
N LEU A 201 5.98 13.61 19.02
CA LEU A 201 4.85 13.67 18.10
C LEU A 201 5.33 13.63 16.64
N ILE A 202 6.27 14.50 16.27
CA ILE A 202 6.81 14.52 14.89
C ILE A 202 7.41 13.18 14.52
N ARG A 203 8.20 12.57 15.41
CA ARG A 203 8.78 11.25 15.16
C ARG A 203 7.73 10.15 14.97
N ALA A 204 6.73 10.08 15.84
CA ALA A 204 5.65 9.10 15.76
C ALA A 204 4.87 9.28 14.45
N PHE A 205 4.49 10.51 14.13
CA PHE A 205 3.76 10.84 12.91
C PHE A 205 4.56 10.51 11.64
N THR A 206 5.84 10.92 11.59
CA THR A 206 6.72 10.64 10.44
C THR A 206 6.96 9.15 10.27
N ARG A 207 7.10 8.40 11.37
CA ARG A 207 7.26 6.94 11.31
C ARG A 207 6.02 6.24 10.75
N GLU A 208 4.82 6.67 11.15
CA GLU A 208 3.56 6.06 10.75
C GLU A 208 3.10 6.51 9.34
N ARG A 209 3.35 7.77 8.98
CA ARG A 209 2.82 8.38 7.76
C ARG A 209 3.88 8.69 6.69
N GLY A 210 5.17 8.64 7.04
CA GLY A 210 6.27 8.97 6.13
C GLY A 210 6.41 10.47 5.82
N ILE A 211 5.53 11.31 6.39
CA ILE A 211 5.52 12.78 6.24
C ILE A 211 5.42 13.43 7.62
N THR A 212 5.73 14.71 7.73
CA THR A 212 5.53 15.45 8.97
C THR A 212 4.08 15.97 9.10
N PRO A 213 3.61 16.34 10.30
CA PRO A 213 2.26 16.91 10.48
C PRO A 213 2.00 18.17 9.67
N TYR A 214 3.04 18.86 9.19
CA TYR A 214 2.94 20.06 8.37
C TYR A 214 2.90 19.77 6.87
N SER A 215 3.37 18.57 6.44
CA SER A 215 3.49 18.24 5.01
C SER A 215 2.17 17.89 4.38
#